data_32458b6af80810cb8c5e45e7484ff125
#
_entry.id   32458b6af80810cb8c5e45e7484ff125
#
_cell.length_a   1.000
_cell.length_b   1.000
_cell.length_c   1.000
_cell.angle_alpha   90.00
_cell.angle_beta   90.00
_cell.angle_gamma   90.00
#
_symmetry.space_group_name_H-M   'P 1'
#
loop_
_entity.id
_entity.type
_entity.pdbx_description
1 polymer ?
#
loop_
_entity_poly.entity_id
_entity_poly.type
_entity_poly.pdbx_seq_one_letter_code
_entity_poly.pdbx_strand_id
1 'polypeptide(L)'
;NDFANSLFMPKNMVKAAEMITKEELYHCDIGRFNQQTFAYVAAFGLFTDVSYETDQDLKNVLGHVAYVLEGVKRLFDIKSYHMKVTSDEIEIEDDFIVGMVTNSRSVGGFKNLTGKNVDMNDGLFEVTLIVNPKNPLELQEIITALVMAEDNTDLVHSFKTKKLLIEAEEE
;
A
#
# COMPACT_ATOMS: atom_id res chain seq x y z
N ASN A 1 -2.20 -11.48 -10.26
CA ASN A 1 -1.08 -10.55 -10.08
C ASN A 1 -1.59 -9.12 -10.28
N ASP A 2 -1.46 -8.31 -9.24
CA ASP A 2 -2.00 -6.93 -9.22
C ASP A 2 -1.31 -6.01 -10.22
N PHE A 3 0.01 -6.13 -10.36
CA PHE A 3 0.74 -5.34 -11.34
C PHE A 3 0.28 -5.64 -12.77
N ALA A 4 0.10 -6.91 -13.13
CA ALA A 4 -0.44 -7.29 -14.43
C ALA A 4 -1.87 -6.75 -14.65
N ASN A 5 -2.70 -6.75 -13.60
CA ASN A 5 -4.04 -6.13 -13.65
C ASN A 5 -3.96 -4.61 -13.86
N SER A 6 -2.99 -3.96 -13.24
CA SER A 6 -2.75 -2.51 -13.41
C SER A 6 -2.31 -2.16 -14.83
N LEU A 7 -1.61 -3.07 -15.50
CA LEU A 7 -1.24 -2.98 -16.91
C LEU A 7 -2.36 -3.46 -17.87
N PHE A 8 -3.58 -3.73 -17.36
CA PHE A 8 -4.70 -4.26 -18.14
C PHE A 8 -4.43 -5.58 -18.84
N MET A 9 -3.47 -6.36 -18.37
CA MET A 9 -3.19 -7.68 -18.94
C MET A 9 -4.39 -8.62 -18.77
N PRO A 10 -4.82 -9.31 -19.84
CA PRO A 10 -5.91 -10.26 -19.76
C PRO A 10 -5.62 -11.39 -18.75
N LYS A 11 -6.63 -11.81 -17.98
CA LYS A 11 -6.51 -12.97 -17.08
C LYS A 11 -6.31 -14.31 -17.85
N ASN A 12 -6.79 -14.37 -19.10
CA ASN A 12 -6.58 -15.51 -19.97
C ASN A 12 -5.13 -15.50 -20.50
N MET A 13 -4.37 -16.55 -20.22
CA MET A 13 -2.95 -16.64 -20.54
C MET A 13 -2.68 -16.57 -22.05
N VAL A 14 -3.56 -17.13 -22.90
CA VAL A 14 -3.40 -17.07 -24.35
C VAL A 14 -3.54 -15.63 -24.85
N LYS A 15 -4.58 -14.92 -24.38
CA LYS A 15 -4.78 -13.52 -24.74
C LYS A 15 -3.67 -12.61 -24.18
N ALA A 16 -3.12 -12.92 -23.02
CA ALA A 16 -1.97 -12.20 -22.47
C ALA A 16 -0.72 -12.41 -23.35
N ALA A 17 -0.49 -13.62 -23.80
CA ALA A 17 0.61 -13.92 -24.72
C ALA A 17 0.42 -13.23 -26.10
N GLU A 18 -0.81 -13.21 -26.63
CA GLU A 18 -1.14 -12.47 -27.85
C GLU A 18 -0.89 -10.96 -27.72
N MET A 19 -1.19 -10.37 -26.56
CA MET A 19 -0.92 -8.96 -26.27
C MET A 19 0.58 -8.65 -26.32
N ILE A 20 1.41 -9.52 -25.72
CA ILE A 20 2.87 -9.36 -25.74
C ILE A 20 3.41 -9.46 -27.19
N THR A 21 2.88 -10.37 -28.01
CA THR A 21 3.33 -10.56 -29.40
C THR A 21 2.91 -9.43 -30.35
N LYS A 22 1.95 -8.59 -29.95
CA LYS A 22 1.52 -7.41 -30.73
C LYS A 22 2.42 -6.20 -30.55
N GLU A 23 3.49 -6.32 -29.74
CA GLU A 23 4.44 -5.24 -29.46
C GLU A 23 3.77 -3.96 -28.91
N GLU A 24 2.65 -4.10 -28.19
CA GLU A 24 2.03 -2.98 -27.50
C GLU A 24 2.93 -2.57 -26.32
N LEU A 25 3.54 -1.39 -26.45
CA LEU A 25 4.38 -0.83 -25.41
C LEU A 25 3.51 -0.17 -24.33
N TYR A 26 3.82 -0.47 -23.07
CA TYR A 26 3.22 0.17 -21.94
C TYR A 26 4.27 1.02 -21.22
N HIS A 27 4.00 2.31 -21.09
CA HIS A 27 4.86 3.24 -20.34
C HIS A 27 4.42 3.26 -18.89
N CYS A 28 5.35 3.05 -17.98
CA CYS A 28 5.11 3.18 -16.56
C CYS A 28 6.32 3.79 -15.87
N ASP A 29 6.06 4.49 -14.79
CA ASP A 29 7.09 5.09 -13.96
C ASP A 29 7.84 4.00 -13.19
N ILE A 30 9.12 4.26 -12.93
CA ILE A 30 10.00 3.41 -12.14
C ILE A 30 10.48 4.20 -10.94
N GLY A 31 10.21 3.68 -9.74
CA GLY A 31 10.69 4.25 -8.51
C GLY A 31 12.13 3.86 -8.22
N ARG A 32 12.85 4.76 -7.55
CA ARG A 32 14.16 4.47 -6.99
C ARG A 32 14.12 4.63 -5.48
N PHE A 33 14.41 3.56 -4.79
CA PHE A 33 14.55 3.51 -3.34
C PHE A 33 16.02 3.35 -2.98
N ASN A 34 16.66 4.44 -2.56
CA ASN A 34 18.12 4.54 -2.37
C ASN A 34 18.87 4.12 -3.65
N GLN A 35 19.52 2.95 -3.61
CA GLN A 35 20.27 2.40 -4.74
C GLN A 35 19.51 1.33 -5.53
N GLN A 36 18.31 0.98 -5.09
CA GLN A 36 17.47 -0.05 -5.72
C GLN A 36 16.32 0.58 -6.50
N THR A 37 15.80 -0.12 -7.48
CA THR A 37 14.64 0.28 -8.26
C THR A 37 13.45 -0.63 -8.00
N PHE A 38 12.25 -0.08 -8.07
CA PHE A 38 11.01 -0.84 -8.03
C PHE A 38 10.03 -0.31 -9.07
N ALA A 39 9.20 -1.21 -9.59
CA ALA A 39 8.16 -0.88 -10.57
C ALA A 39 6.74 -1.00 -10.00
N TYR A 40 6.59 -1.62 -8.83
CA TYR A 40 5.30 -1.99 -8.27
C TYR A 40 5.06 -1.36 -6.91
N VAL A 41 5.80 -1.78 -5.92
CA VAL A 41 5.65 -1.31 -4.54
C VAL A 41 6.97 -1.37 -3.78
N ALA A 42 7.22 -0.35 -2.97
CA ALA A 42 8.16 -0.37 -1.85
C ALA A 42 7.34 -0.18 -0.58
N ALA A 43 7.50 -1.08 0.39
CA ALA A 43 6.66 -1.07 1.59
C ALA A 43 7.44 -1.52 2.82
N PHE A 44 6.95 -1.12 4.00
CA PHE A 44 7.38 -1.61 5.29
C PHE A 44 6.18 -1.90 6.20
N GLY A 45 6.40 -2.67 7.25
CA GLY A 45 5.42 -2.94 8.30
C GLY A 45 4.56 -4.16 8.07
N LEU A 46 3.37 -4.16 8.59
CA LEU A 46 2.50 -5.32 8.84
C LEU A 46 2.37 -6.33 7.69
N PHE A 47 2.39 -5.89 6.45
CA PHE A 47 2.17 -6.77 5.29
C PHE A 47 3.46 -7.25 4.63
N THR A 48 4.63 -6.86 5.14
CA THR A 48 5.91 -7.21 4.53
C THR A 48 6.52 -8.49 5.11
N ASP A 49 6.18 -8.83 6.35
CA ASP A 49 6.70 -10.02 7.06
C ASP A 49 5.86 -11.28 6.80
N VAL A 50 4.72 -11.13 6.12
CA VAL A 50 3.87 -12.28 5.79
C VAL A 50 4.48 -12.99 4.59
N SER A 51 5.10 -14.15 4.84
CA SER A 51 5.54 -15.02 3.76
C SER A 51 4.36 -15.38 2.85
N TYR A 52 4.59 -15.42 1.54
CA TYR A 52 3.60 -15.57 0.46
C TYR A 52 2.68 -16.81 0.57
N GLU A 53 2.81 -17.61 1.60
CA GLU A 53 2.00 -18.82 1.84
C GLU A 53 0.61 -18.55 2.47
N THR A 54 0.34 -17.33 2.96
CA THR A 54 -0.89 -17.01 3.71
C THR A 54 -1.87 -16.08 2.98
N ASP A 55 -1.93 -16.16 1.65
CA ASP A 55 -2.82 -15.33 0.80
C ASP A 55 -4.33 -15.45 1.11
N GLN A 56 -4.76 -16.49 1.84
CA GLN A 56 -6.16 -16.67 2.22
C GLN A 56 -6.53 -16.01 3.54
N ASP A 57 -5.60 -15.89 4.47
CA ASP A 57 -5.90 -15.34 5.80
C ASP A 57 -6.04 -13.81 5.75
N LEU A 58 -5.26 -13.13 4.91
CA LEU A 58 -5.36 -11.68 4.70
C LEU A 58 -6.67 -11.25 4.02
N LYS A 59 -7.17 -12.04 3.06
CA LYS A 59 -8.48 -11.80 2.43
C LYS A 59 -9.63 -11.99 3.42
N ASN A 60 -9.46 -12.88 4.38
CA ASN A 60 -10.43 -13.14 5.43
C ASN A 60 -10.42 -12.04 6.52
N VAL A 61 -9.25 -11.47 6.84
CA VAL A 61 -9.11 -10.41 7.85
C VAL A 61 -9.81 -9.12 7.42
N LEU A 62 -9.66 -8.70 6.17
CA LEU A 62 -10.30 -7.49 5.65
C LEU A 62 -11.71 -7.72 5.08
N GLY A 63 -12.07 -8.98 4.78
CA GLY A 63 -13.40 -9.35 4.29
C GLY A 63 -14.47 -9.52 5.38
N HIS A 64 -14.08 -9.67 6.63
CA HIS A 64 -15.01 -9.93 7.74
C HIS A 64 -14.67 -9.05 8.94
N VAL A 65 -15.22 -7.84 8.96
CA VAL A 65 -15.09 -6.86 10.06
C VAL A 65 -15.38 -7.47 11.45
N ALA A 66 -16.22 -8.52 11.52
CA ALA A 66 -16.52 -9.23 12.75
C ALA A 66 -15.33 -10.05 13.32
N TYR A 67 -14.44 -10.57 12.45
CA TYR A 67 -13.23 -11.29 12.87
C TYR A 67 -12.12 -10.36 13.34
N VAL A 68 -12.12 -9.12 12.86
CA VAL A 68 -11.15 -8.10 13.29
C VAL A 68 -11.31 -7.80 14.78
N LEU A 69 -12.52 -7.82 15.31
CA LEU A 69 -12.77 -7.57 16.74
C LEU A 69 -12.21 -8.68 17.66
N GLU A 70 -12.12 -9.92 17.21
CA GLU A 70 -11.43 -10.99 17.96
C GLU A 70 -9.90 -10.95 17.74
N GLY A 71 -9.46 -10.47 16.58
CA GLY A 71 -8.05 -10.23 16.26
C GLY A 71 -7.43 -9.03 16.97
N VAL A 72 -8.24 -8.10 17.50
CA VAL A 72 -7.80 -6.86 18.16
C VAL A 72 -6.76 -7.11 19.26
N LYS A 73 -6.86 -8.19 20.03
CA LYS A 73 -5.86 -8.52 21.04
C LYS A 73 -4.47 -8.81 20.47
N ARG A 74 -4.38 -9.26 19.20
CA ARG A 74 -3.10 -9.53 18.51
C ARG A 74 -2.60 -8.30 17.74
N LEU A 75 -3.46 -7.33 17.47
CA LEU A 75 -3.08 -6.10 16.75
C LEU A 75 -2.28 -5.13 17.62
N PHE A 76 -2.38 -5.22 18.94
CA PHE A 76 -1.54 -4.43 19.86
C PHE A 76 -0.10 -4.98 20.00
N ASP A 77 0.18 -6.16 19.43
CA ASP A 77 1.54 -6.72 19.32
C ASP A 77 2.20 -6.41 17.96
N ILE A 78 1.57 -5.59 17.13
CA ILE A 78 2.13 -5.20 15.83
C ILE A 78 3.30 -4.25 16.07
N LYS A 79 4.43 -4.58 15.47
CA LYS A 79 5.60 -3.70 15.47
C LYS A 79 5.24 -2.39 14.73
N SER A 80 5.38 -1.27 15.42
CA SER A 80 5.34 0.06 14.81
C SER A 80 6.77 0.59 14.61
N TYR A 81 6.89 1.54 13.72
CA TYR A 81 8.15 2.19 13.38
C TYR A 81 7.95 3.69 13.54
N HIS A 82 8.72 4.31 14.45
CA HIS A 82 8.75 5.75 14.55
C HIS A 82 9.50 6.34 13.36
N MET A 83 8.83 7.14 12.56
CA MET A 83 9.40 7.66 11.32
C MET A 83 8.95 9.10 11.07
N LYS A 84 9.89 9.88 10.56
CA LYS A 84 9.61 11.17 9.94
C LYS A 84 9.56 11.00 8.43
N VAL A 85 8.42 11.39 7.84
CA VAL A 85 8.17 11.30 6.40
C VAL A 85 8.00 12.69 5.83
N THR A 86 8.85 13.05 4.88
CA THR A 86 8.89 14.38 4.27
C THR A 86 8.75 14.28 2.75
N SER A 87 7.85 15.07 2.18
CA SER A 87 7.71 15.31 0.73
C SER A 87 7.73 16.82 0.45
N ASP A 88 7.48 17.22 -0.80
CA ASP A 88 7.46 18.65 -1.16
C ASP A 88 6.31 19.42 -0.46
N GLU A 89 5.23 18.74 -0.07
CA GLU A 89 4.01 19.37 0.47
C GLU A 89 3.66 18.89 1.88
N ILE A 90 4.24 17.78 2.33
CA ILE A 90 3.82 17.09 3.56
C ILE A 90 5.03 16.75 4.40
N GLU A 91 4.91 17.03 5.69
CA GLU A 91 5.83 16.57 6.73
C GLU A 91 4.99 15.93 7.84
N ILE A 92 5.22 14.65 8.12
CA ILE A 92 4.51 13.85 9.12
C ILE A 92 5.53 13.09 9.94
N GLU A 93 5.37 13.11 11.25
CA GLU A 93 6.19 12.33 12.17
C GLU A 93 5.27 11.58 13.13
N ASP A 94 5.30 10.26 13.10
CA ASP A 94 4.44 9.40 13.91
C ASP A 94 4.98 7.96 13.95
N ASP A 95 4.29 7.11 14.74
CA ASP A 95 4.50 5.67 14.78
C ASP A 95 3.62 4.99 13.72
N PHE A 96 4.23 4.42 12.70
CA PHE A 96 3.50 3.77 11.62
C PHE A 96 3.57 2.24 11.73
N ILE A 97 2.44 1.58 11.47
CA ILE A 97 2.36 0.11 11.34
C ILE A 97 2.49 -0.36 9.89
N VAL A 98 2.19 0.52 8.94
CA VAL A 98 2.30 0.27 7.49
C VAL A 98 2.72 1.53 6.79
N GLY A 99 3.66 1.41 5.89
CA GLY A 99 3.95 2.41 4.88
C GLY A 99 4.20 1.77 3.54
N MET A 100 3.64 2.34 2.48
CA MET A 100 3.87 1.88 1.11
C MET A 100 3.95 3.04 0.14
N VAL A 101 4.84 2.89 -0.83
CA VAL A 101 4.97 3.75 -2.00
C VAL A 101 4.70 2.88 -3.22
N THR A 102 3.68 3.22 -3.99
CA THR A 102 3.15 2.34 -5.03
C THR A 102 3.08 3.03 -6.38
N ASN A 103 3.27 2.23 -7.44
CA ASN A 103 2.91 2.57 -8.81
C ASN A 103 1.97 1.48 -9.32
N SER A 104 0.78 1.38 -8.72
CA SER A 104 -0.17 0.32 -9.03
C SER A 104 -1.56 0.67 -8.55
N ARG A 105 -2.57 0.20 -9.28
CA ARG A 105 -3.99 0.39 -8.94
C ARG A 105 -4.49 -0.52 -7.82
N SER A 106 -3.69 -1.49 -7.41
CA SER A 106 -3.98 -2.37 -6.29
C SER A 106 -2.72 -3.04 -5.74
N VAL A 107 -2.72 -3.34 -4.47
CA VAL A 107 -1.68 -4.11 -3.77
C VAL A 107 -2.36 -5.20 -2.94
N GLY A 108 -1.89 -6.45 -3.06
CA GLY A 108 -2.48 -7.59 -2.35
C GLY A 108 -3.97 -7.84 -2.67
N GLY A 109 -4.45 -7.40 -3.84
CA GLY A 109 -5.86 -7.46 -4.23
C GLY A 109 -6.72 -6.30 -3.71
N PHE A 110 -6.15 -5.40 -2.92
CA PHE A 110 -6.86 -4.23 -2.36
C PHE A 110 -6.63 -2.99 -3.22
N LYS A 111 -7.71 -2.45 -3.78
CA LYS A 111 -7.68 -1.25 -4.61
C LYS A 111 -7.61 0.03 -3.78
N ASN A 112 -8.19 0.02 -2.59
CA ASN A 112 -8.29 1.21 -1.76
C ASN A 112 -7.02 1.54 -0.97
N LEU A 113 -6.04 0.62 -0.96
CA LEU A 113 -4.75 0.86 -0.30
C LEU A 113 -3.77 1.70 -1.12
N THR A 114 -4.05 1.90 -2.41
CA THR A 114 -3.16 2.63 -3.31
C THR A 114 -3.65 4.04 -3.63
N GLY A 115 -4.71 4.50 -2.95
CA GLY A 115 -5.31 5.81 -3.24
C GLY A 115 -6.23 5.80 -4.47
N LYS A 116 -6.76 6.98 -4.79
CA LYS A 116 -7.67 7.19 -5.91
C LYS A 116 -6.93 7.69 -7.15
N ASN A 117 -7.51 7.41 -8.33
CA ASN A 117 -7.02 7.96 -9.60
C ASN A 117 -5.54 7.68 -9.87
N VAL A 118 -5.11 6.44 -9.65
CA VAL A 118 -3.75 5.99 -9.94
C VAL A 118 -3.49 6.05 -11.44
N ASP A 119 -2.50 6.84 -11.84
CA ASP A 119 -1.92 6.86 -13.18
C ASP A 119 -0.47 6.40 -13.08
N MET A 120 -0.15 5.31 -13.74
CA MET A 120 1.17 4.68 -13.65
C MET A 120 2.25 5.37 -14.47
N ASN A 121 1.93 6.48 -15.14
CA ASN A 121 2.83 7.21 -16.03
C ASN A 121 2.65 8.74 -15.92
N ASP A 122 2.33 9.25 -14.72
CA ASP A 122 2.18 10.69 -14.43
C ASP A 122 3.42 11.28 -13.73
N GLY A 123 4.44 10.46 -13.49
CA GLY A 123 5.66 10.84 -12.78
C GLY A 123 5.45 10.97 -11.27
N LEU A 124 4.36 10.43 -10.72
CA LEU A 124 4.02 10.44 -9.31
C LEU A 124 3.86 9.02 -8.79
N PHE A 125 4.10 8.86 -7.51
CA PHE A 125 3.83 7.64 -6.76
C PHE A 125 2.79 7.91 -5.70
N GLU A 126 1.89 6.95 -5.50
CA GLU A 126 0.96 6.96 -4.40
C GLU A 126 1.68 6.52 -3.12
N VAL A 127 1.53 7.31 -2.06
CA VAL A 127 2.02 7.00 -0.73
C VAL A 127 0.83 6.74 0.18
N THR A 128 0.88 5.64 0.93
CA THR A 128 -0.09 5.34 1.98
C THR A 128 0.67 5.03 3.26
N LEU A 129 0.33 5.75 4.32
CA LEU A 129 0.87 5.56 5.66
C LEU A 129 -0.28 5.29 6.62
N ILE A 130 -0.13 4.28 7.47
CA ILE A 130 -1.12 3.93 8.50
C ILE A 130 -0.46 4.05 9.86
N VAL A 131 -1.00 4.94 10.68
CA VAL A 131 -0.54 5.20 12.04
C VAL A 131 -0.90 4.04 12.96
N ASN A 132 -0.09 3.80 13.96
CA ASN A 132 -0.30 2.77 14.97
C ASN A 132 -1.54 3.11 15.84
N PRO A 133 -2.63 2.33 15.75
CA PRO A 133 -3.83 2.59 16.55
C PRO A 133 -3.55 2.33 18.04
N LYS A 134 -3.89 3.28 18.89
CA LYS A 134 -3.69 3.22 20.35
C LYS A 134 -4.85 2.55 21.09
N ASN A 135 -5.99 2.37 20.39
CA ASN A 135 -7.20 1.80 20.97
C ASN A 135 -8.11 1.19 19.89
N PRO A 136 -9.13 0.38 20.26
CA PRO A 136 -10.02 -0.25 19.31
C PRO A 136 -10.85 0.71 18.44
N LEU A 137 -11.11 1.93 18.91
CA LEU A 137 -11.88 2.92 18.14
C LEU A 137 -11.03 3.47 16.99
N GLU A 138 -9.77 3.78 17.25
CA GLU A 138 -8.83 4.20 16.21
C GLU A 138 -8.64 3.11 15.14
N LEU A 139 -8.56 1.83 15.55
CA LEU A 139 -8.52 0.73 14.61
C LEU A 139 -9.78 0.67 13.73
N GLN A 140 -10.96 0.87 14.33
CA GLN A 140 -12.23 0.91 13.58
C GLN A 140 -12.25 2.10 12.60
N GLU A 141 -11.69 3.24 12.99
CA GLU A 141 -11.54 4.42 12.13
C GLU A 141 -10.62 4.10 10.93
N ILE A 142 -9.45 3.50 11.15
CA ILE A 142 -8.56 3.06 10.08
C ILE A 142 -9.28 2.12 9.10
N ILE A 143 -9.99 1.10 9.61
CA ILE A 143 -10.72 0.16 8.76
C ILE A 143 -11.80 0.89 7.95
N THR A 144 -12.51 1.81 8.57
CA THR A 144 -13.54 2.60 7.90
C THR A 144 -12.95 3.47 6.80
N ALA A 145 -11.85 4.19 7.09
CA ALA A 145 -11.14 5.01 6.12
C ALA A 145 -10.68 4.18 4.91
N LEU A 146 -10.09 3.01 5.15
CA LEU A 146 -9.65 2.11 4.07
C LEU A 146 -10.81 1.54 3.23
N VAL A 147 -11.94 1.21 3.87
CA VAL A 147 -13.13 0.71 3.16
C VAL A 147 -13.82 1.80 2.34
N MET A 148 -13.93 3.00 2.90
CA MET A 148 -14.55 4.16 2.24
C MET A 148 -13.60 4.85 1.25
N ALA A 149 -12.33 4.43 1.22
CA ALA A 149 -11.26 5.08 0.47
C ALA A 149 -11.16 6.58 0.81
N GLU A 150 -11.18 6.88 2.11
CA GLU A 150 -10.92 8.24 2.60
C GLU A 150 -9.42 8.51 2.53
N ASP A 151 -9.05 9.58 1.84
CA ASP A 151 -7.66 9.80 1.47
C ASP A 151 -6.81 10.39 2.60
N ASN A 152 -7.44 11.09 3.56
CA ASN A 152 -6.73 11.70 4.69
C ASN A 152 -7.59 11.74 5.94
N THR A 153 -7.18 10.96 6.93
CA THR A 153 -7.60 11.08 8.33
C THR A 153 -6.36 11.28 9.19
N ASP A 154 -6.52 11.48 10.49
CA ASP A 154 -5.39 11.56 11.42
C ASP A 154 -4.61 10.23 11.52
N LEU A 155 -5.22 9.11 11.08
CA LEU A 155 -4.67 7.76 11.21
C LEU A 155 -4.28 7.12 9.87
N VAL A 156 -4.78 7.66 8.74
CA VAL A 156 -4.48 7.17 7.39
C VAL A 156 -4.13 8.36 6.51
N HIS A 157 -2.89 8.41 6.07
CA HIS A 157 -2.40 9.44 5.16
C HIS A 157 -2.22 8.85 3.77
N SER A 158 -2.86 9.45 2.77
CA SER A 158 -2.75 9.04 1.38
C SER A 158 -2.51 10.26 0.50
N PHE A 159 -1.39 10.28 -0.22
CA PHE A 159 -1.00 11.40 -1.07
C PHE A 159 -0.13 10.92 -2.24
N LYS A 160 0.11 11.81 -3.21
CA LYS A 160 1.01 11.56 -4.33
C LYS A 160 2.26 12.42 -4.22
N THR A 161 3.40 11.87 -4.64
CA THR A 161 4.66 12.61 -4.66
C THR A 161 5.64 12.08 -5.70
N LYS A 162 6.56 12.95 -6.12
CA LYS A 162 7.74 12.57 -6.94
C LYS A 162 8.94 12.17 -6.08
N LYS A 163 8.99 12.68 -4.85
CA LYS A 163 10.13 12.49 -3.96
C LYS A 163 9.64 12.36 -2.52
N LEU A 164 10.16 11.35 -1.85
CA LEU A 164 9.87 11.06 -0.46
C LEU A 164 11.19 10.81 0.29
N LEU A 165 11.32 11.43 1.45
CA LEU A 165 12.35 11.12 2.43
C LEU A 165 11.66 10.45 3.62
N ILE A 166 12.16 9.29 4.01
CA ILE A 166 11.74 8.56 5.20
C ILE A 166 12.95 8.42 6.10
N GLU A 167 12.87 8.99 7.28
CA GLU A 167 13.89 8.93 8.32
C GLU A 167 13.32 8.08 9.46
N ALA A 168 13.97 6.96 9.78
CA ALA A 168 13.62 6.09 10.89
C ALA A 168 14.62 6.33 12.03
N GLU A 169 14.17 6.32 13.27
CA GLU A 169 15.07 6.20 14.41
C GLU A 169 15.70 4.80 14.38
N GLU A 170 17.03 4.74 14.39
CA GLU A 170 17.75 3.47 14.57
C GLU A 170 17.54 2.98 16.01
N GLU A 171 17.00 1.75 16.17
CA GLU A 171 17.07 1.01 17.42
C GLU A 171 18.43 0.33 17.60
#